data_1af7277fd8e480000e7ac931fafb80cf
#
_entry.id   1af7277fd8e480000e7ac931fafb80cf
#
_cell.length_a   1.000
_cell.length_b   1.000
_cell.length_c   1.000
_cell.angle_alpha   90.00
_cell.angle_beta   90.00
_cell.angle_gamma   90.00
#
_symmetry.space_group_name_H-M   'P 1'
#
loop_
_entity.id
_entity.type
_entity.pdbx_description
1 polymer ?
#
loop_
_entity_poly.entity_id
_entity_poly.type
_entity_poly.pdbx_seq_one_letter_code
_entity_poly.pdbx_strand_id
1 'polypeptide(L)'
;ELLLKDGVVSAELLKNRLQGIATSPTTLLELSNTELQSVKEGVGKSKAEGTYTNLCYANRMLCEFIKDLGSTDIEIRSITEELFEEYRFFLKKKGLKGSSINNYLCWLSRLMFRAVSQRIIRYNPFEHAEYEKVEKAIRFLSKSDVKKLMAMKICDSDAELARQMFIFSCFTGL
;
A
#
# COMPACT_ATOMS: atom_id res chain seq x y z
N GLU A 1 -18.45 -9.61 27.06
CA GLU A 1 -17.28 -8.72 26.87
C GLU A 1 -17.23 -8.03 25.48
N LEU A 2 -17.94 -8.54 24.47
CA LEU A 2 -18.03 -7.95 23.11
C LEU A 2 -19.06 -6.82 22.96
N LEU A 3 -19.92 -6.61 23.94
CA LEU A 3 -21.04 -5.66 23.87
C LEU A 3 -20.71 -4.24 24.34
N LEU A 4 -19.50 -4.00 24.85
CA LEU A 4 -19.14 -2.74 25.51
C LEU A 4 -18.10 -1.89 24.77
N LYS A 5 -17.63 -2.31 23.59
CA LYS A 5 -16.51 -1.60 22.95
C LYS A 5 -16.87 -0.63 21.86
N ASP A 6 -17.97 -0.75 21.12
CA ASP A 6 -18.24 0.25 20.07
C ASP A 6 -19.72 0.30 19.67
N GLY A 7 -20.23 1.50 19.51
CA GLY A 7 -21.59 1.86 19.27
C GLY A 7 -22.29 1.12 18.11
N VAL A 8 -23.56 0.82 18.36
CA VAL A 8 -24.56 0.30 17.42
C VAL A 8 -24.19 -1.03 16.75
N VAL A 9 -24.13 -2.08 17.54
CA VAL A 9 -24.19 -3.45 17.00
C VAL A 9 -25.64 -3.72 16.57
N SER A 10 -25.90 -3.81 15.26
CA SER A 10 -27.24 -4.22 14.80
C SER A 10 -27.50 -5.69 15.18
N ALA A 11 -28.75 -5.99 15.53
CA ALA A 11 -29.19 -7.36 15.86
C ALA A 11 -28.85 -8.37 14.73
N GLU A 12 -28.82 -7.91 13.49
CA GLU A 12 -28.49 -8.70 12.30
C GLU A 12 -26.99 -9.06 12.25
N LEU A 13 -26.13 -8.16 12.66
CA LEU A 13 -24.66 -8.37 12.72
C LEU A 13 -24.30 -9.38 13.82
N LEU A 14 -24.99 -9.31 14.97
CA LEU A 14 -24.89 -10.29 16.05
C LEU A 14 -25.37 -11.68 15.60
N LYS A 15 -26.53 -11.74 14.94
CA LYS A 15 -27.08 -12.98 14.41
C LYS A 15 -26.14 -13.65 13.41
N ASN A 16 -25.58 -12.89 12.47
CA ASN A 16 -24.68 -13.41 11.45
C ASN A 16 -23.35 -13.91 12.05
N ARG A 17 -22.78 -13.19 13.04
CA ARG A 17 -21.59 -13.66 13.77
C ARG A 17 -21.85 -14.94 14.58
N LEU A 18 -22.97 -15.04 15.24
CA LEU A 18 -23.36 -16.23 16.00
C LEU A 18 -23.63 -17.45 15.09
N GLN A 19 -24.08 -17.21 13.85
CA GLN A 19 -24.33 -18.25 12.86
C GLN A 19 -23.10 -18.61 12.01
N GLY A 20 -21.93 -17.99 12.25
CA GLY A 20 -20.71 -18.23 11.46
C GLY A 20 -20.82 -17.78 10.00
N ILE A 21 -21.79 -16.95 9.67
CA ILE A 21 -21.96 -16.38 8.33
C ILE A 21 -20.86 -15.33 8.17
N ALA A 22 -20.05 -15.44 7.12
CA ALA A 22 -19.02 -14.47 6.79
C ALA A 22 -19.64 -13.07 6.62
N THR A 23 -19.44 -12.21 7.62
CA THR A 23 -19.91 -10.83 7.56
C THR A 23 -18.88 -10.01 6.77
N SER A 24 -19.36 -9.11 5.92
CA SER A 24 -18.48 -8.12 5.29
C SER A 24 -17.71 -7.34 6.36
N PRO A 25 -16.42 -7.04 6.17
CA PRO A 25 -15.65 -6.27 7.11
C PRO A 25 -16.31 -4.90 7.35
N THR A 26 -16.41 -4.49 8.61
CA THR A 26 -17.04 -3.24 8.99
C THR A 26 -16.02 -2.16 9.32
N THR A 27 -14.79 -2.56 9.65
CA THR A 27 -13.71 -1.67 10.05
C THR A 27 -12.55 -1.70 9.06
N LEU A 28 -11.76 -0.64 9.07
CA LEU A 28 -10.67 -0.43 8.14
C LEU A 28 -9.55 -1.46 8.27
N LEU A 29 -9.16 -1.80 9.50
CA LEU A 29 -8.11 -2.80 9.73
C LEU A 29 -8.59 -4.22 9.42
N GLU A 30 -9.86 -4.53 9.68
CA GLU A 30 -10.46 -5.81 9.30
C GLU A 30 -10.44 -5.98 7.77
N LEU A 31 -10.85 -4.96 7.03
CA LEU A 31 -10.78 -4.94 5.56
C LEU A 31 -9.33 -5.06 5.06
N SER A 32 -8.40 -4.32 5.68
CA SER A 32 -6.99 -4.35 5.33
C SER A 32 -6.37 -5.74 5.53
N ASN A 33 -6.68 -6.39 6.65
CA ASN A 33 -6.18 -7.74 6.94
C ASN A 33 -6.76 -8.77 5.95
N THR A 34 -8.06 -8.66 5.61
CA THR A 34 -8.71 -9.51 4.62
C THR A 34 -8.04 -9.36 3.24
N GLU A 35 -7.76 -8.12 2.83
CA GLU A 35 -7.10 -7.85 1.55
C GLU A 35 -5.64 -8.33 1.54
N LEU A 36 -4.90 -8.18 2.65
CA LEU A 36 -3.54 -8.74 2.78
C LEU A 36 -3.53 -10.26 2.69
N GLN A 37 -4.49 -10.93 3.32
CA GLN A 37 -4.60 -12.39 3.25
C GLN A 37 -4.86 -12.84 1.81
N SER A 38 -5.76 -12.16 1.09
CA SER A 38 -6.01 -12.43 -0.34
C SER A 38 -4.76 -12.26 -1.22
N VAL A 39 -3.95 -11.23 -0.94
CA VAL A 39 -2.67 -11.03 -1.65
C VAL A 39 -1.68 -12.14 -1.32
N LYS A 40 -1.58 -12.55 -0.04
CA LYS A 40 -0.70 -13.62 0.42
C LYS A 40 -1.00 -14.95 -0.28
N GLU A 41 -2.27 -15.30 -0.44
CA GLU A 41 -2.70 -16.50 -1.15
C GLU A 41 -2.34 -16.51 -2.65
N GLY A 42 -2.16 -15.30 -3.22
CA GLY A 42 -1.72 -15.10 -4.60
C GLY A 42 -0.20 -15.13 -4.80
N VAL A 43 0.60 -15.13 -3.71
CA VAL A 43 2.08 -15.15 -3.80
C VAL A 43 2.56 -16.45 -4.46
N GLY A 44 3.51 -16.32 -5.38
CA GLY A 44 4.04 -17.43 -6.15
C GLY A 44 3.15 -17.90 -7.33
N LYS A 45 1.93 -17.34 -7.46
CA LYS A 45 1.02 -17.62 -8.59
C LYS A 45 0.83 -16.39 -9.47
N SER A 46 0.19 -15.36 -8.93
CA SER A 46 -0.15 -14.12 -9.63
C SER A 46 0.48 -12.87 -9.00
N LYS A 47 1.14 -13.01 -7.85
CA LYS A 47 1.76 -11.92 -7.10
C LYS A 47 3.20 -12.27 -6.74
N ALA A 48 4.09 -11.28 -6.82
CA ALA A 48 5.46 -11.41 -6.32
C ALA A 48 5.49 -11.26 -4.79
N GLU A 49 6.40 -11.95 -4.12
CA GLU A 49 6.61 -11.87 -2.67
C GLU A 49 6.92 -10.44 -2.21
N GLY A 50 7.74 -9.71 -2.99
CA GLY A 50 8.03 -8.30 -2.72
C GLY A 50 6.79 -7.39 -2.71
N THR A 51 5.77 -7.72 -3.52
CA THR A 51 4.48 -6.99 -3.49
C THR A 51 3.78 -7.19 -2.14
N TYR A 52 3.69 -8.43 -1.67
CA TYR A 52 3.11 -8.73 -0.37
C TYR A 52 3.86 -8.04 0.77
N THR A 53 5.18 -8.11 0.78
CA THR A 53 6.04 -7.46 1.78
C THR A 53 5.82 -5.94 1.81
N ASN A 54 5.75 -5.29 0.65
CA ASN A 54 5.49 -3.85 0.56
C ASN A 54 4.10 -3.48 1.12
N LEU A 55 3.07 -4.30 0.86
CA LEU A 55 1.74 -4.06 1.39
C LEU A 55 1.67 -4.30 2.91
N CYS A 56 2.45 -5.24 3.45
CA CYS A 56 2.59 -5.41 4.91
C CYS A 56 3.19 -4.16 5.56
N TYR A 57 4.18 -3.51 4.93
CA TYR A 57 4.71 -2.24 5.41
C TYR A 57 3.65 -1.13 5.38
N ALA A 58 2.88 -1.05 4.29
CA ALA A 58 1.80 -0.07 4.18
C ALA A 58 0.72 -0.28 5.24
N ASN A 59 0.33 -1.53 5.50
CA ASN A 59 -0.62 -1.86 6.55
C ASN A 59 -0.09 -1.50 7.95
N ARG A 60 1.19 -1.77 8.21
CA ARG A 60 1.82 -1.38 9.49
C ARG A 60 1.76 0.13 9.70
N MET A 61 2.07 0.93 8.67
CA MET A 61 1.97 2.39 8.76
C MET A 61 0.53 2.86 9.01
N LEU A 62 -0.46 2.19 8.42
CA LEU A 62 -1.87 2.47 8.66
C LEU A 62 -2.26 2.15 10.11
N CYS A 63 -1.81 1.02 10.67
CA CYS A 63 -2.02 0.67 12.07
C CYS A 63 -1.38 1.69 13.04
N GLU A 64 -0.18 2.19 12.72
CA GLU A 64 0.49 3.22 13.50
C GLU A 64 -0.28 4.54 13.47
N PHE A 65 -0.82 4.93 12.32
CA PHE A 65 -1.65 6.12 12.18
C PHE A 65 -2.93 6.02 13.02
N ILE A 66 -3.66 4.91 12.93
CA ILE A 66 -4.89 4.70 13.71
C ILE A 66 -4.62 4.78 15.21
N LYS A 67 -3.47 4.24 15.66
CA LYS A 67 -3.02 4.37 17.05
C LYS A 67 -2.68 5.82 17.43
N ASP A 68 -2.07 6.58 16.52
CA ASP A 68 -1.75 8.01 16.73
C ASP A 68 -3.04 8.86 16.88
N LEU A 69 -4.12 8.46 16.21
CA LEU A 69 -5.46 9.05 16.40
C LEU A 69 -6.12 8.66 17.75
N GLY A 70 -5.47 7.83 18.57
CA GLY A 70 -6.04 7.32 19.83
C GLY A 70 -7.14 6.28 19.66
N SER A 71 -7.33 5.74 18.46
CA SER A 71 -8.36 4.76 18.13
C SER A 71 -7.78 3.35 18.03
N THR A 72 -8.62 2.34 18.23
CA THR A 72 -8.24 0.93 18.00
C THR A 72 -8.47 0.51 16.55
N ASP A 73 -9.51 1.07 15.92
CA ASP A 73 -9.87 0.87 14.51
C ASP A 73 -10.84 1.99 14.06
N ILE A 74 -11.15 2.08 12.77
CA ILE A 74 -12.04 3.08 12.19
C ILE A 74 -13.15 2.37 11.41
N GLU A 75 -14.41 2.75 11.65
CA GLU A 75 -15.52 2.25 10.85
C GLU A 75 -15.41 2.73 9.40
N ILE A 76 -15.53 1.83 8.42
CA ILE A 76 -15.37 2.17 7.00
C ILE A 76 -16.38 3.24 6.54
N ARG A 77 -17.59 3.22 7.08
CA ARG A 77 -18.65 4.18 6.71
C ARG A 77 -18.45 5.59 7.25
N SER A 78 -17.62 5.75 8.27
CA SER A 78 -17.27 7.05 8.85
C SER A 78 -16.04 7.70 8.20
N ILE A 79 -15.41 7.02 7.25
CA ILE A 79 -14.22 7.53 6.57
C ILE A 79 -14.60 8.64 5.60
N THR A 80 -13.95 9.80 5.77
CA THR A 80 -14.10 10.99 4.91
C THR A 80 -12.78 11.32 4.21
N GLU A 81 -12.82 12.29 3.30
CA GLU A 81 -11.62 12.79 2.61
C GLU A 81 -10.61 13.38 3.59
N GLU A 82 -11.07 13.96 4.71
CA GLU A 82 -10.21 14.52 5.76
C GLU A 82 -9.25 13.47 6.34
N LEU A 83 -9.71 12.22 6.52
CA LEU A 83 -8.86 11.13 7.00
C LEU A 83 -7.66 10.89 6.06
N PHE A 84 -7.86 11.05 4.75
CA PHE A 84 -6.76 10.90 3.78
C PHE A 84 -5.70 11.99 3.98
N GLU A 85 -6.14 13.25 4.19
CA GLU A 85 -5.25 14.37 4.45
C GLU A 85 -4.52 14.22 5.78
N GLU A 86 -5.21 13.79 6.84
CA GLU A 86 -4.59 13.51 8.14
C GLU A 86 -3.53 12.41 8.03
N TYR A 87 -3.83 11.32 7.29
CA TYR A 87 -2.86 10.26 7.06
C TYR A 87 -1.66 10.76 6.25
N ARG A 88 -1.90 11.56 5.21
CA ARG A 88 -0.83 12.21 4.43
C ARG A 88 0.07 13.07 5.31
N PHE A 89 -0.53 13.88 6.19
CA PHE A 89 0.22 14.73 7.12
C PHE A 89 1.03 13.89 8.14
N PHE A 90 0.44 12.84 8.69
CA PHE A 90 1.13 11.90 9.57
C PHE A 90 2.37 11.30 8.90
N LEU A 91 2.25 10.86 7.66
CA LEU A 91 3.37 10.30 6.90
C LEU A 91 4.48 11.34 6.64
N LYS A 92 4.11 12.60 6.37
CA LYS A 92 5.05 13.72 6.26
C LYS A 92 5.80 13.97 7.57
N LYS A 93 5.09 14.00 8.69
CA LYS A 93 5.67 14.17 10.02
C LYS A 93 6.71 13.10 10.35
N LYS A 94 6.56 11.90 9.80
CA LYS A 94 7.55 10.82 9.89
C LYS A 94 8.78 11.01 8.98
N GLY A 95 8.86 12.08 8.21
CA GLY A 95 10.01 12.39 7.34
C GLY A 95 10.10 11.51 6.09
N LEU A 96 9.02 10.89 5.65
CA LEU A 96 9.01 10.02 4.48
C LEU A 96 9.09 10.82 3.17
N LYS A 97 9.73 10.22 2.15
CA LYS A 97 9.76 10.80 0.79
C LYS A 97 8.39 10.74 0.13
N GLY A 98 8.06 11.73 -0.71
CA GLY A 98 6.77 11.81 -1.39
C GLY A 98 6.37 10.53 -2.16
N SER A 99 7.33 9.84 -2.78
CA SER A 99 7.06 8.55 -3.44
C SER A 99 6.62 7.46 -2.46
N SER A 100 7.21 7.42 -1.26
CA SER A 100 6.83 6.46 -0.21
C SER A 100 5.47 6.81 0.38
N ILE A 101 5.22 8.11 0.59
CA ILE A 101 3.90 8.61 1.04
C ILE A 101 2.83 8.17 0.05
N ASN A 102 3.04 8.38 -1.25
CA ASN A 102 2.09 7.98 -2.28
C ASN A 102 1.81 6.47 -2.28
N ASN A 103 2.82 5.64 -2.04
CA ASN A 103 2.61 4.18 -1.93
C ASN A 103 1.68 3.82 -0.77
N TYR A 104 1.82 4.47 0.38
CA TYR A 104 0.94 4.24 1.54
C TYR A 104 -0.47 4.79 1.32
N LEU A 105 -0.59 5.97 0.69
CA LEU A 105 -1.89 6.53 0.30
C LEU A 105 -2.59 5.66 -0.74
N CYS A 106 -1.86 5.09 -1.71
CA CYS A 106 -2.41 4.13 -2.67
C CYS A 106 -2.96 2.88 -1.98
N TRP A 107 -2.33 2.41 -0.91
CA TRP A 107 -2.87 1.29 -0.13
C TRP A 107 -4.22 1.66 0.49
N LEU A 108 -4.31 2.80 1.16
CA LEU A 108 -5.56 3.27 1.76
C LEU A 108 -6.67 3.45 0.71
N SER A 109 -6.36 4.08 -0.44
CA SER A 109 -7.31 4.22 -1.55
C SER A 109 -7.77 2.87 -2.09
N ARG A 110 -6.86 1.89 -2.23
CA ARG A 110 -7.19 0.54 -2.66
C ARG A 110 -8.21 -0.12 -1.72
N LEU A 111 -8.08 0.07 -0.41
CA LEU A 111 -9.03 -0.44 0.56
C LEU A 111 -10.42 0.18 0.35
N MET A 112 -10.51 1.49 0.06
CA MET A 112 -11.79 2.13 -0.23
C MET A 112 -12.41 1.64 -1.55
N PHE A 113 -11.62 1.44 -2.60
CA PHE A 113 -12.12 0.80 -3.83
C PHE A 113 -12.64 -0.61 -3.56
N ARG A 114 -11.98 -1.35 -2.67
CA ARG A 114 -12.45 -2.68 -2.25
C ARG A 114 -13.77 -2.60 -1.49
N ALA A 115 -13.91 -1.64 -0.58
CA ALA A 115 -15.14 -1.39 0.16
C ALA A 115 -16.32 -1.04 -0.77
N VAL A 116 -16.08 -0.24 -1.81
CA VAL A 116 -17.09 0.04 -2.85
C VAL A 116 -17.45 -1.23 -3.62
N SER A 117 -16.46 -2.00 -4.07
CA SER A 117 -16.71 -3.25 -4.81
C SER A 117 -17.49 -4.29 -4.01
N GLN A 118 -17.30 -4.32 -2.71
CA GLN A 118 -18.04 -5.16 -1.77
C GLN A 118 -19.39 -4.55 -1.30
N ARG A 119 -19.75 -3.37 -1.83
CA ARG A 119 -20.99 -2.63 -1.47
C ARG A 119 -21.09 -2.25 0.01
N ILE A 120 -19.97 -2.11 0.72
CA ILE A 120 -19.91 -1.62 2.10
C ILE A 120 -20.20 -0.12 2.12
N ILE A 121 -19.64 0.62 1.16
CA ILE A 121 -19.89 2.04 0.90
C ILE A 121 -20.34 2.23 -0.56
N ARG A 122 -21.02 3.35 -0.85
CA ARG A 122 -21.58 3.64 -2.19
C ARG A 122 -20.59 4.26 -3.13
N TYR A 123 -19.67 5.08 -2.62
CA TYR A 123 -18.67 5.83 -3.38
C TYR A 123 -17.34 5.84 -2.62
N ASN A 124 -16.25 6.07 -3.35
CA ASN A 124 -14.94 6.20 -2.74
C ASN A 124 -14.77 7.62 -2.18
N PRO A 125 -14.57 7.81 -0.86
CA PRO A 125 -14.38 9.13 -0.28
C PRO A 125 -13.08 9.82 -0.75
N PHE A 126 -12.14 9.08 -1.36
CA PHE A 126 -10.84 9.58 -1.82
C PHE A 126 -10.76 9.77 -3.33
N GLU A 127 -11.90 9.84 -4.03
CA GLU A 127 -11.93 9.94 -5.49
C GLU A 127 -11.22 11.20 -6.00
N HIS A 128 -11.30 12.29 -5.27
CA HIS A 128 -10.69 13.58 -5.61
C HIS A 128 -9.46 13.92 -4.78
N ALA A 129 -9.00 13.02 -3.91
CA ALA A 129 -7.89 13.26 -3.03
C ALA A 129 -6.56 13.42 -3.78
N GLU A 130 -5.80 14.46 -3.42
CA GLU A 130 -4.54 14.77 -4.07
C GLU A 130 -3.36 14.00 -3.47
N TYR A 131 -2.54 13.40 -4.33
CA TYR A 131 -1.29 12.76 -3.96
C TYR A 131 -0.13 13.77 -3.93
N GLU A 132 0.98 13.36 -3.28
CA GLU A 132 2.19 14.18 -3.24
C GLU A 132 2.80 14.35 -4.62
N LYS A 133 3.20 15.58 -4.94
CA LYS A 133 3.98 15.87 -6.15
C LYS A 133 5.39 15.30 -5.97
N VAL A 134 5.75 14.35 -6.81
CA VAL A 134 7.08 13.73 -6.79
C VAL A 134 7.86 14.23 -7.99
N GLU A 135 8.89 15.02 -7.73
CA GLU A 135 9.86 15.37 -8.77
C GLU A 135 10.69 14.14 -9.14
N LYS A 136 10.53 13.67 -10.38
CA LYS A 136 11.34 12.60 -10.93
C LYS A 136 12.61 13.21 -11.53
N ALA A 137 13.70 13.17 -10.79
CA ALA A 137 15.01 13.43 -11.38
C ALA A 137 15.34 12.30 -12.37
N ILE A 138 15.31 12.60 -13.65
CA ILE A 138 15.74 11.65 -14.71
C ILE A 138 17.23 11.44 -14.52
N ARG A 139 17.62 10.24 -14.12
CA ARG A 139 19.02 9.84 -14.06
C ARG A 139 19.36 9.09 -15.32
N PHE A 140 20.35 9.59 -16.04
CA PHE A 140 20.88 8.93 -17.23
C PHE A 140 22.42 8.91 -17.16
N LEU A 141 23.03 7.93 -17.80
CA LEU A 141 24.46 7.89 -18.01
C LEU A 141 24.79 8.63 -19.29
N SER A 142 25.82 9.49 -19.23
CA SER A 142 26.36 10.10 -20.43
C SER A 142 27.07 9.06 -21.28
N LYS A 143 27.33 9.35 -22.58
CA LYS A 143 28.13 8.48 -23.44
C LYS A 143 29.53 8.22 -22.88
N SER A 144 30.11 9.20 -22.17
CA SER A 144 31.41 9.06 -21.51
C SER A 144 31.33 8.08 -20.32
N ASP A 145 30.21 8.10 -19.55
CA ASP A 145 30.07 7.20 -18.42
C ASP A 145 29.84 5.75 -18.88
N VAL A 146 29.09 5.55 -19.97
CA VAL A 146 28.96 4.22 -20.59
C VAL A 146 30.33 3.70 -21.07
N LYS A 147 31.17 4.54 -21.71
CA LYS A 147 32.53 4.15 -22.11
C LYS A 147 33.37 3.77 -20.91
N LYS A 148 33.32 4.53 -19.80
CA LYS A 148 34.04 4.19 -18.56
C LYS A 148 33.54 2.85 -18.00
N LEU A 149 32.24 2.63 -17.96
CA LEU A 149 31.67 1.38 -17.52
C LEU A 149 32.11 0.18 -18.36
N MET A 150 32.23 0.36 -19.69
CA MET A 150 32.76 -0.66 -20.59
C MET A 150 34.22 -1.01 -20.32
N ALA A 151 35.04 -0.01 -19.93
CA ALA A 151 36.47 -0.18 -19.67
C ALA A 151 36.77 -0.69 -18.24
N MET A 152 35.80 -0.68 -17.32
CA MET A 152 36.01 -1.16 -15.96
C MET A 152 36.25 -2.66 -15.92
N LYS A 153 37.24 -3.08 -15.14
CA LYS A 153 37.47 -4.49 -14.78
C LYS A 153 36.72 -4.78 -13.48
N ILE A 154 35.79 -5.74 -13.52
CA ILE A 154 35.03 -6.20 -12.37
C ILE A 154 35.46 -7.62 -12.07
N CYS A 155 35.82 -7.88 -10.80
CA CYS A 155 36.31 -9.21 -10.39
C CYS A 155 35.14 -10.14 -9.97
N ASP A 156 34.00 -9.58 -9.62
CA ASP A 156 32.79 -10.33 -9.25
C ASP A 156 32.04 -10.76 -10.52
N SER A 157 31.78 -12.05 -10.66
CA SER A 157 31.08 -12.63 -11.81
C SER A 157 29.66 -12.11 -12.01
N ASP A 158 28.91 -11.91 -10.92
CA ASP A 158 27.52 -11.48 -10.99
C ASP A 158 27.44 -9.99 -11.37
N ALA A 159 28.33 -9.18 -10.81
CA ALA A 159 28.46 -7.78 -11.17
C ALA A 159 28.94 -7.59 -12.62
N GLU A 160 29.85 -8.45 -13.11
CA GLU A 160 30.31 -8.44 -14.51
C GLU A 160 29.17 -8.80 -15.46
N LEU A 161 28.38 -9.84 -15.14
CA LEU A 161 27.21 -10.20 -15.93
C LEU A 161 26.19 -9.05 -15.96
N ALA A 162 25.89 -8.45 -14.82
CA ALA A 162 24.96 -7.32 -14.72
C ALA A 162 25.47 -6.13 -15.57
N ARG A 163 26.78 -5.84 -15.56
CA ARG A 163 27.39 -4.82 -16.41
C ARG A 163 27.19 -5.11 -17.89
N GLN A 164 27.46 -6.33 -18.33
CA GLN A 164 27.32 -6.74 -19.73
C GLN A 164 25.85 -6.62 -20.19
N MET A 165 24.89 -7.09 -19.37
CA MET A 165 23.46 -6.96 -19.64
C MET A 165 23.06 -5.49 -19.75
N PHE A 166 23.52 -4.63 -18.84
CA PHE A 166 23.24 -3.20 -18.88
C PHE A 166 23.78 -2.53 -20.14
N ILE A 167 25.06 -2.82 -20.51
CA ILE A 167 25.67 -2.29 -21.72
C ILE A 167 24.88 -2.75 -22.96
N PHE A 168 24.54 -4.04 -23.03
CA PHE A 168 23.71 -4.57 -24.11
C PHE A 168 22.39 -3.84 -24.23
N SER A 169 21.69 -3.62 -23.12
CA SER A 169 20.43 -2.86 -23.10
C SER A 169 20.61 -1.40 -23.57
N CYS A 170 21.72 -0.75 -23.24
CA CYS A 170 22.00 0.61 -23.70
C CYS A 170 22.13 0.71 -25.24
N PHE A 171 22.59 -0.34 -25.91
CA PHE A 171 22.77 -0.35 -27.36
C PHE A 171 21.58 -0.91 -28.13
N THR A 172 20.81 -1.80 -27.53
CA THR A 172 19.67 -2.46 -28.19
C THR A 172 18.33 -1.79 -27.87
N GLY A 173 18.25 -1.02 -26.80
CA GLY A 173 17.00 -0.41 -26.34
C GLY A 173 16.02 -1.38 -25.65
N LEU A 174 16.54 -2.57 -25.28
CA LEU A 174 15.77 -3.61 -24.58
C LEU A 174 15.81 -3.41 -23.06
#